data_cb66b758464155d8144c200782954a46
#
_entry.id   cb66b758464155d8144c200782954a46
#
_cell.length_a   1.000
_cell.length_b   1.000
_cell.length_c   1.000
_cell.angle_alpha   90.00
_cell.angle_beta   90.00
_cell.angle_gamma   90.00
#
_symmetry.space_group_name_H-M   'P 1'
#
loop_
_entity.id
_entity.type
_entity.pdbx_description
1 polymer ?
#
loop_
_entity_poly.entity_id
_entity_poly.type
_entity_poly.pdbx_seq_one_letter_code
_entity_poly.pdbx_strand_id
1 'polypeptide(L)'
;MTAAPLALVVTHTDPPQTLAAGLRLVRGETLPPGTVVFSTGSGSVAAAHTMPGGADSLARSVSSVLRGVPVVLITRDEDRLTAVRWRDGVSGESLAPGLLLSTLDDRIEDLLIGGAGLASVADALEVASLGRWQAAKLLARARRAARH
;
A
#
# COMPACT_ATOMS: atom_id res chain seq x y z
N MET A 1 0.23 -15.56 21.37
CA MET A 1 1.04 -14.68 20.51
C MET A 1 0.13 -13.81 19.68
N THR A 2 0.28 -12.52 19.80
CA THR A 2 -0.46 -11.59 18.96
C THR A 2 0.23 -11.47 17.61
N ALA A 3 -0.55 -11.43 16.53
CA ALA A 3 0.01 -11.19 15.20
C ALA A 3 0.58 -9.78 15.12
N ALA A 4 1.67 -9.60 14.37
CA ALA A 4 2.23 -8.27 14.15
C ALA A 4 1.19 -7.34 13.52
N PRO A 5 1.14 -6.05 13.90
CA PRO A 5 0.25 -5.11 13.25
C PRO A 5 0.47 -5.08 11.74
N LEU A 6 -0.62 -4.97 10.99
CA LEU A 6 -0.60 -4.98 9.53
C LEU A 6 -1.18 -3.68 9.00
N ALA A 7 -0.50 -3.07 8.04
CA ALA A 7 -0.99 -1.89 7.33
C ALA A 7 -1.13 -2.21 5.84
N LEU A 8 -2.28 -1.86 5.27
CA LEU A 8 -2.56 -1.97 3.83
C LEU A 8 -2.98 -0.59 3.32
N VAL A 9 -2.42 -0.18 2.20
CA VAL A 9 -2.85 1.05 1.52
C VAL A 9 -3.45 0.68 0.18
N VAL A 10 -4.76 0.87 0.05
CA VAL A 10 -5.53 0.55 -1.16
C VAL A 10 -5.56 1.78 -2.05
N THR A 11 -5.10 1.66 -3.28
CA THR A 11 -4.91 2.80 -4.17
C THR A 11 -5.92 2.91 -5.31
N HIS A 12 -6.57 1.82 -5.66
CA HIS A 12 -7.45 1.75 -6.85
C HIS A 12 -6.73 2.10 -8.15
N THR A 13 -5.40 1.97 -8.18
CA THR A 13 -4.57 2.24 -9.36
C THR A 13 -3.76 1.02 -9.74
N ASP A 14 -3.37 0.92 -11.00
CA ASP A 14 -2.53 -0.15 -11.54
C ASP A 14 -1.52 0.45 -12.52
N PRO A 15 -0.44 -0.24 -12.84
CA PRO A 15 -0.01 -1.53 -12.32
C PRO A 15 0.80 -1.42 -11.02
N PRO A 16 0.97 -2.52 -10.28
CA PRO A 16 1.72 -2.50 -9.00
C PRO A 16 3.20 -2.15 -9.19
N GLN A 17 3.79 -2.45 -10.34
CA GLN A 17 5.18 -2.12 -10.64
C GLN A 17 5.43 -0.61 -10.58
N THR A 18 4.48 0.19 -11.07
CA THR A 18 4.60 1.65 -11.05
C THR A 18 4.57 2.17 -9.61
N LEU A 19 3.67 1.66 -8.80
CA LEU A 19 3.60 2.04 -7.38
C LEU A 19 4.88 1.63 -6.64
N ALA A 20 5.35 0.40 -6.84
CA ALA A 20 6.58 -0.08 -6.20
C ALA A 20 7.78 0.77 -6.58
N ALA A 21 7.90 1.14 -7.85
CA ALA A 21 8.99 1.99 -8.33
C ALA A 21 8.93 3.38 -7.70
N GLY A 22 7.74 3.96 -7.61
CA GLY A 22 7.54 5.27 -6.97
C GLY A 22 7.94 5.23 -5.50
N LEU A 23 7.53 4.20 -4.78
CA LEU A 23 7.88 4.03 -3.37
C LEU A 23 9.39 3.83 -3.18
N ARG A 24 10.05 3.13 -4.10
CA ARG A 24 11.50 2.92 -4.03
C ARG A 24 12.28 4.22 -4.14
N LEU A 25 11.75 5.19 -4.88
CA LEU A 25 12.40 6.47 -5.15
C LEU A 25 11.90 7.62 -4.28
N VAL A 26 10.88 7.41 -3.45
CA VAL A 26 10.35 8.48 -2.59
C VAL A 26 11.43 8.95 -1.61
N ARG A 27 11.47 10.26 -1.40
CA ARG A 27 12.45 10.89 -0.50
C ARG A 27 11.73 11.47 0.71
N GLY A 28 12.45 11.52 1.84
CA GLY A 28 11.95 12.14 3.05
C GLY A 28 11.11 11.25 3.94
N GLU A 29 10.78 10.05 3.50
CA GLU A 29 10.03 9.08 4.29
C GLU A 29 10.77 7.75 4.36
N THR A 30 10.71 7.12 5.51
CA THR A 30 11.26 5.76 5.69
C THR A 30 10.11 4.76 5.62
N LEU A 31 10.15 3.89 4.63
CA LEU A 31 9.16 2.83 4.51
C LEU A 31 9.38 1.76 5.58
N PRO A 32 8.31 1.13 6.10
CA PRO A 32 8.48 -0.01 6.98
C PRO A 32 9.27 -1.12 6.30
N PRO A 33 10.15 -1.82 7.03
CA PRO A 33 10.87 -2.97 6.45
C PRO A 33 9.90 -4.01 5.91
N GLY A 34 10.24 -4.61 4.78
CA GLY A 34 9.41 -5.65 4.18
C GLY A 34 8.17 -5.15 3.46
N THR A 35 8.10 -3.85 3.15
CA THR A 35 6.99 -3.30 2.36
C THR A 35 6.89 -3.99 1.00
N VAL A 36 5.71 -4.50 0.68
CA VAL A 36 5.42 -5.17 -0.59
C VAL A 36 4.26 -4.47 -1.31
N VAL A 37 4.20 -4.64 -2.62
CA VAL A 37 3.12 -4.12 -3.45
C VAL A 37 2.59 -5.25 -4.32
N PHE A 38 1.27 -5.38 -4.40
CA PHE A 38 0.64 -6.41 -5.23
C PHE A 38 -0.67 -5.88 -5.80
N SER A 39 -1.16 -6.56 -6.85
CA SER A 39 -2.42 -6.19 -7.50
C SER A 39 -3.60 -6.94 -6.89
N THR A 40 -4.72 -6.28 -6.80
CA THR A 40 -6.00 -6.88 -6.40
C THR A 40 -7.09 -6.41 -7.35
N GLY A 41 -8.31 -6.94 -7.21
CA GLY A 41 -9.46 -6.42 -7.94
C GLY A 41 -9.82 -4.98 -7.60
N SER A 42 -9.30 -4.49 -6.47
CA SER A 42 -9.46 -3.09 -6.04
C SER A 42 -8.25 -2.20 -6.42
N GLY A 43 -7.37 -2.69 -7.29
CA GLY A 43 -6.15 -1.98 -7.67
C GLY A 43 -4.93 -2.43 -6.89
N SER A 44 -3.84 -1.69 -7.05
CA SER A 44 -2.58 -2.00 -6.34
C SER A 44 -2.70 -1.69 -4.86
N VAL A 45 -2.09 -2.54 -4.04
CA VAL A 45 -2.06 -2.40 -2.59
C VAL A 45 -0.61 -2.44 -2.12
N ALA A 46 -0.23 -1.47 -1.29
CA ALA A 46 1.05 -1.49 -0.58
C ALA A 46 0.80 -2.01 0.83
N ALA A 47 1.62 -2.93 1.30
CA ALA A 47 1.38 -3.60 2.58
C ALA A 47 2.68 -3.83 3.34
N ALA A 48 2.60 -3.76 4.66
CA ALA A 48 3.72 -4.08 5.55
C ALA A 48 3.22 -4.42 6.95
N HIS A 49 3.97 -5.24 7.66
CA HIS A 49 3.83 -5.34 9.11
C HIS A 49 4.54 -4.14 9.72
N THR A 50 3.85 -3.38 10.58
CA THR A 50 4.35 -2.09 11.03
C THR A 50 4.59 -2.05 12.53
N MET A 51 5.59 -1.26 12.93
CA MET A 51 5.76 -0.79 14.29
C MET A 51 4.88 0.46 14.48
N PRO A 52 4.65 0.93 15.72
CA PRO A 52 3.89 2.17 15.94
C PRO A 52 4.42 3.33 15.08
N GLY A 53 3.54 4.00 14.37
CA GLY A 53 3.88 5.09 13.45
C GLY A 53 4.25 4.65 12.05
N GLY A 54 4.57 3.37 11.83
CA GLY A 54 4.97 2.87 10.51
C GLY A 54 3.84 2.87 9.49
N ALA A 55 2.61 2.66 9.95
CA ALA A 55 1.44 2.70 9.06
C ALA A 55 1.25 4.09 8.44
N ASP A 56 1.41 5.14 9.23
CA ASP A 56 1.28 6.51 8.74
C ASP A 56 2.38 6.84 7.72
N SER A 57 3.61 6.39 7.98
CA SER A 57 4.72 6.57 7.03
C SER A 57 4.44 5.89 5.69
N LEU A 58 3.87 4.69 5.73
CA LEU A 58 3.49 3.97 4.51
C LEU A 58 2.42 4.74 3.73
N ALA A 59 1.36 5.16 4.40
CA ALA A 59 0.27 5.90 3.76
C ALA A 59 0.74 7.26 3.21
N ARG A 60 1.57 7.96 3.95
CA ARG A 60 2.14 9.23 3.51
C ARG A 60 2.96 9.04 2.24
N SER A 61 3.81 8.02 2.21
CA SER A 61 4.63 7.73 1.03
C SER A 61 3.78 7.38 -0.18
N VAL A 62 2.81 6.49 -0.02
CA VAL A 62 1.93 6.08 -1.12
C VAL A 62 1.13 7.27 -1.66
N SER A 63 0.51 8.05 -0.78
CA SER A 63 -0.31 9.19 -1.21
C SER A 63 0.54 10.31 -1.82
N SER A 64 1.80 10.43 -1.42
CA SER A 64 2.73 11.39 -2.02
C SER A 64 3.16 10.97 -3.43
N VAL A 65 3.34 9.67 -3.65
CA VAL A 65 3.65 9.14 -4.98
C VAL A 65 2.48 9.31 -5.93
N LEU A 66 1.26 9.08 -5.44
CA LEU A 66 0.03 9.16 -6.22
C LEU A 66 -0.68 10.50 -6.01
N ARG A 67 -0.04 11.57 -6.42
CA ARG A 67 -0.56 12.94 -6.24
C ARG A 67 -1.97 13.09 -6.81
N GLY A 68 -2.84 13.72 -6.03
CA GLY A 68 -4.21 13.98 -6.43
C GLY A 68 -5.14 12.78 -6.35
N VAL A 69 -4.62 11.60 -6.02
CA VAL A 69 -5.41 10.37 -5.92
C VAL A 69 -5.63 10.04 -4.45
N PRO A 70 -6.88 9.96 -3.98
CA PRO A 70 -7.12 9.52 -2.61
C PRO A 70 -6.80 8.03 -2.47
N VAL A 71 -6.16 7.67 -1.36
CA VAL A 71 -5.86 6.28 -1.01
C VAL A 71 -6.43 6.00 0.37
N VAL A 72 -6.60 4.73 0.70
CA VAL A 72 -7.15 4.33 2.00
C VAL A 72 -6.15 3.48 2.75
N LEU A 73 -5.76 3.95 3.93
CA LEU A 73 -4.94 3.17 4.86
C LEU A 73 -5.85 2.34 5.74
N ILE A 74 -5.69 1.03 5.72
CA ILE A 74 -6.39 0.10 6.60
C ILE A 74 -5.35 -0.53 7.50
N THR A 75 -5.55 -0.44 8.81
CA THR A 75 -4.65 -1.05 9.78
C THR A 75 -5.38 -2.10 10.60
N ARG A 76 -4.67 -3.17 10.90
CA ARG A 76 -5.11 -4.17 11.87
C ARG A 76 -4.10 -4.23 12.99
N ASP A 77 -4.55 -4.00 14.22
CA ASP A 77 -3.75 -4.16 15.42
C ASP A 77 -4.56 -5.07 16.36
N GLU A 78 -4.12 -6.30 16.49
CA GLU A 78 -4.86 -7.36 17.15
C GLU A 78 -6.22 -7.56 16.46
N ASP A 79 -7.33 -7.32 17.15
CA ASP A 79 -8.68 -7.45 16.58
C ASP A 79 -9.25 -6.13 16.10
N ARG A 80 -8.48 -5.04 16.21
CA ARG A 80 -8.96 -3.70 15.87
C ARG A 80 -8.57 -3.34 14.46
N LEU A 81 -9.58 -2.98 13.67
CA LEU A 81 -9.39 -2.46 12.33
C LEU A 81 -9.67 -0.97 12.32
N THR A 82 -8.85 -0.22 11.60
CA THR A 82 -9.07 1.21 11.36
C THR A 82 -8.92 1.49 9.87
N ALA A 83 -9.61 2.50 9.38
CA ALA A 83 -9.48 2.94 7.99
C ALA A 83 -9.46 4.46 7.95
N VAL A 84 -8.49 5.03 7.26
CA VAL A 84 -8.31 6.47 7.13
C VAL A 84 -7.98 6.81 5.68
N ARG A 85 -8.64 7.81 5.14
CA ARG A 85 -8.33 8.32 3.80
C ARG A 85 -7.11 9.22 3.84
N TRP A 86 -6.23 9.06 2.88
CA TRP A 86 -5.04 9.90 2.71
C TRP A 86 -5.00 10.47 1.31
N ARG A 87 -4.46 11.67 1.18
CA ARG A 87 -4.27 12.34 -0.10
C ARG A 87 -3.10 13.31 -0.01
N ASP A 88 -2.22 13.27 -1.00
CA ASP A 88 -1.06 14.18 -1.09
C ASP A 88 -0.21 14.24 0.18
N GLY A 89 -0.06 13.11 0.86
CA GLY A 89 0.74 12.98 2.06
C GLY A 89 0.04 13.42 3.35
N VAL A 90 -1.26 13.70 3.28
CA VAL A 90 -2.04 14.21 4.45
C VAL A 90 -3.19 13.26 4.75
N SER A 91 -3.35 12.94 6.03
CA SER A 91 -4.49 12.13 6.49
C SER A 91 -5.77 12.95 6.46
N GLY A 92 -6.86 12.29 6.12
CA GLY A 92 -8.19 12.89 6.07
C GLY A 92 -9.15 12.20 7.02
N GLU A 93 -10.37 11.96 6.54
CA GLU A 93 -11.43 11.41 7.37
C GLU A 93 -11.23 9.93 7.68
N SER A 94 -11.72 9.51 8.84
CA SER A 94 -11.80 8.10 9.21
C SER A 94 -13.02 7.48 8.55
N LEU A 95 -12.85 6.24 8.08
CA LEU A 95 -13.91 5.47 7.41
C LEU A 95 -14.33 4.30 8.28
N ALA A 96 -15.54 3.80 8.07
CA ALA A 96 -16.01 2.60 8.76
C ALA A 96 -15.38 1.35 8.11
N PRO A 97 -14.50 0.62 8.82
CA PRO A 97 -13.79 -0.50 8.20
C PRO A 97 -14.72 -1.61 7.70
N GLY A 98 -15.78 -1.92 8.43
CA GLY A 98 -16.71 -2.98 8.03
C GLY A 98 -17.43 -2.69 6.73
N LEU A 99 -17.87 -1.46 6.52
CA LEU A 99 -18.51 -1.05 5.28
C LEU A 99 -17.51 -1.04 4.12
N LEU A 100 -16.29 -0.60 4.40
CA LEU A 100 -15.24 -0.54 3.40
C LEU A 100 -14.86 -1.93 2.92
N LEU A 101 -14.67 -2.88 3.84
CA LEU A 101 -14.28 -4.25 3.50
C LEU A 101 -15.29 -4.94 2.59
N SER A 102 -16.57 -4.61 2.72
CA SER A 102 -17.61 -5.21 1.87
C SER A 102 -17.47 -4.81 0.40
N THR A 103 -16.75 -3.74 0.11
CA THR A 103 -16.54 -3.23 -1.25
C THR A 103 -15.17 -3.56 -1.83
N LEU A 104 -14.27 -4.12 -1.01
CA LEU A 104 -12.90 -4.41 -1.42
C LEU A 104 -12.75 -5.86 -1.88
N ASP A 105 -11.65 -6.12 -2.56
CA ASP A 105 -11.26 -7.44 -3.04
C ASP A 105 -11.11 -8.43 -1.88
N ASP A 106 -11.52 -9.68 -2.11
CA ASP A 106 -11.42 -10.75 -1.11
C ASP A 106 -10.00 -10.98 -0.61
N ARG A 107 -8.99 -10.72 -1.43
CA ARG A 107 -7.59 -10.81 -1.03
C ARG A 107 -7.26 -9.90 0.13
N ILE A 108 -7.82 -8.69 0.09
CA ILE A 108 -7.62 -7.70 1.15
C ILE A 108 -8.28 -8.18 2.44
N GLU A 109 -9.49 -8.68 2.34
CA GLU A 109 -10.21 -9.25 3.49
C GLU A 109 -9.46 -10.43 4.09
N ASP A 110 -8.95 -11.34 3.26
CA ASP A 110 -8.20 -12.51 3.71
C ASP A 110 -6.94 -12.12 4.49
N LEU A 111 -6.25 -11.08 4.06
CA LEU A 111 -5.06 -10.59 4.74
C LEU A 111 -5.38 -9.94 6.08
N LEU A 112 -6.51 -9.24 6.16
CA LEU A 112 -6.89 -8.51 7.37
C LEU A 112 -7.60 -9.40 8.39
N ILE A 113 -8.47 -10.29 7.94
CA ILE A 113 -9.37 -11.06 8.81
C ILE A 113 -9.09 -12.55 8.74
N GLY A 114 -8.81 -13.05 7.54
CA GLY A 114 -8.69 -14.48 7.29
C GLY A 114 -7.40 -15.14 7.76
N GLY A 115 -6.46 -14.38 8.31
CA GLY A 115 -5.21 -14.93 8.83
C GLY A 115 -4.15 -15.25 7.79
N ALA A 116 -4.38 -14.93 6.51
CA ALA A 116 -3.36 -15.10 5.48
C ALA A 116 -2.21 -14.10 5.73
N GLY A 117 -0.98 -14.56 5.66
CA GLY A 117 0.19 -13.69 5.83
C GLY A 117 0.61 -13.04 4.52
N LEU A 118 1.37 -11.93 4.61
CA LEU A 118 1.92 -11.28 3.42
C LEU A 118 2.81 -12.22 2.62
N ALA A 119 3.50 -13.14 3.28
CA ALA A 119 4.34 -14.14 2.61
C ALA A 119 3.54 -15.08 1.71
N SER A 120 2.23 -15.19 1.90
CA SER A 120 1.37 -16.04 1.06
C SER A 120 1.00 -15.39 -0.27
N VAL A 121 1.29 -14.10 -0.45
CA VAL A 121 1.00 -13.37 -1.69
C VAL A 121 2.13 -13.63 -2.69
N ALA A 122 1.90 -14.55 -3.63
CA ALA A 122 2.94 -15.04 -4.52
C ALA A 122 3.45 -13.98 -5.52
N ASP A 123 2.60 -13.04 -5.90
CA ASP A 123 2.91 -12.00 -6.87
C ASP A 123 3.33 -10.66 -6.23
N ALA A 124 3.60 -10.66 -4.93
CA ALA A 124 4.02 -9.45 -4.22
C ALA A 124 5.42 -9.00 -4.67
N LEU A 125 5.54 -7.71 -4.93
CA LEU A 125 6.79 -7.06 -5.27
C LEU A 125 7.37 -6.42 -4.01
N GLU A 126 8.55 -6.87 -3.60
CA GLU A 126 9.23 -6.27 -2.47
C GLU A 126 9.93 -4.98 -2.91
N VAL A 127 9.52 -3.85 -2.33
CA VAL A 127 10.02 -2.53 -2.74
C VAL A 127 11.54 -2.42 -2.56
N ALA A 128 12.07 -2.94 -1.45
CA ALA A 128 13.51 -2.91 -1.17
C ALA A 128 14.34 -3.71 -2.17
N SER A 129 13.74 -4.69 -2.85
CA SER A 129 14.42 -5.51 -3.85
C SER A 129 14.58 -4.81 -5.20
N LEU A 130 13.88 -3.71 -5.44
CA LEU A 130 14.01 -2.95 -6.68
C LEU A 130 15.28 -2.09 -6.63
N GLY A 131 16.12 -2.19 -7.66
CA GLY A 131 17.23 -1.26 -7.83
C GLY A 131 16.71 0.12 -8.24
N ARG A 132 17.45 1.17 -7.88
CA ARG A 132 17.05 2.54 -8.23
C ARG A 132 16.94 2.74 -9.74
N TRP A 133 17.87 2.18 -10.51
CA TRP A 133 17.84 2.25 -11.97
C TRP A 133 16.59 1.55 -12.53
N GLN A 134 16.27 0.39 -11.99
CA GLN A 134 15.11 -0.38 -12.38
C GLN A 134 13.82 0.41 -12.10
N ALA A 135 13.74 1.02 -10.92
CA ALA A 135 12.61 1.85 -10.53
C ALA A 135 12.47 3.07 -11.45
N ALA A 136 13.58 3.74 -11.76
CA ALA A 136 13.58 4.89 -12.66
C ALA A 136 13.11 4.51 -14.06
N LYS A 137 13.54 3.36 -14.57
CA LYS A 137 13.09 2.86 -15.88
C LYS A 137 11.59 2.58 -15.90
N LEU A 138 11.06 1.95 -14.85
CA LEU A 138 9.64 1.64 -14.76
C LEU A 138 8.80 2.92 -14.76
N LEU A 139 9.21 3.93 -14.01
CA LEU A 139 8.52 5.22 -13.98
C LEU A 139 8.58 5.94 -15.32
N ALA A 140 9.72 5.91 -15.98
CA ALA A 140 9.88 6.52 -17.30
C ALA A 140 8.96 5.86 -18.32
N ARG A 141 8.83 4.54 -18.29
CA ARG A 141 7.91 3.80 -19.16
C ARG A 141 6.45 4.16 -18.89
N ALA A 142 6.08 4.25 -17.60
CA ALA A 142 4.74 4.62 -17.20
C ALA A 142 4.38 6.03 -17.68
N ARG A 143 5.30 6.98 -17.58
CA ARG A 143 5.11 8.35 -18.05
C ARG A 143 4.93 8.40 -19.57
N ARG A 144 5.70 7.61 -20.31
CA ARG A 144 5.55 7.52 -21.77
C ARG A 144 4.21 6.92 -22.16
N ALA A 145 3.78 5.87 -21.47
CA ALA A 145 2.49 5.24 -21.72
C ALA A 145 1.33 6.20 -21.45
N ALA A 146 1.45 7.05 -20.42
CA ALA A 146 0.41 8.02 -20.07
C ALA A 146 0.27 9.18 -21.08
N ARG A 147 1.30 9.38 -21.93
CA ARG A 147 1.29 10.45 -22.95
C ARG A 147 0.61 10.05 -24.25
N HIS A 148 0.24 8.79 -24.39
CA HIS A 148 -0.41 8.29 -25.60
C HIS A 148 -1.94 8.09 -25.40
#